data_82efe9a4f4aa571e8f271121303ddd78
#
_entry.id   82efe9a4f4aa571e8f271121303ddd78
#
_cell.length_a   1.000
_cell.length_b   1.000
_cell.length_c   1.000
_cell.angle_alpha   90.00
_cell.angle_beta   90.00
_cell.angle_gamma   90.00
#
_symmetry.space_group_name_H-M   'P 1'
#
loop_
_entity.id
_entity.type
_entity.pdbx_description
1 polymer ?
#
loop_
_entity_poly.entity_id
_entity_poly.type
_entity_poly.pdbx_seq_one_letter_code
_entity_poly.pdbx_strand_id
1 'polypeptide(L)'
;MLILSKLPKTWIIDIDGTIFEHNGYLKGKDRLLPGVKNFISKIPENDFILLITARTKENETRLKDELREFGIRFNQIIFGAPVGERILINDEKPSGLSTAIAVNVKRDSGLNIEINYSDAL
;
A
#
# COMPACT_ATOMS: atom_id res chain seq x y z
N MET A 1 -11.90 -1.72 11.15
CA MET A 1 -12.40 -2.53 10.02
C MET A 1 -12.85 -1.63 8.89
N LEU A 2 -12.50 -1.99 7.66
CA LEU A 2 -12.97 -1.31 6.46
C LEU A 2 -14.13 -2.07 5.84
N ILE A 3 -15.16 -1.33 5.45
CA ILE A 3 -16.28 -1.88 4.67
C ILE A 3 -16.18 -1.27 3.27
N LEU A 4 -15.92 -2.10 2.26
CA LEU A 4 -15.65 -1.65 0.91
C LEU A 4 -16.67 -2.22 -0.07
N SER A 5 -16.87 -1.52 -1.19
CA SER A 5 -17.65 -2.06 -2.31
C SER A 5 -16.87 -3.19 -2.99
N LYS A 6 -17.54 -3.89 -3.91
CA LYS A 6 -16.90 -4.93 -4.74
C LYS A 6 -16.32 -4.39 -6.05
N LEU A 7 -16.37 -3.09 -6.27
CA LEU A 7 -15.79 -2.48 -7.46
C LEU A 7 -14.26 -2.64 -7.46
N PRO A 8 -13.64 -2.75 -8.64
CA PRO A 8 -12.18 -2.71 -8.74
C PRO A 8 -11.62 -1.43 -8.14
N LYS A 9 -10.53 -1.55 -7.41
CA LYS A 9 -9.99 -0.47 -6.58
C LYS A 9 -8.55 -0.17 -6.92
N THR A 10 -8.11 1.01 -6.50
CA THR A 10 -6.71 1.39 -6.47
C THR A 10 -6.25 1.44 -5.02
N TRP A 11 -5.25 0.66 -4.69
CA TRP A 11 -4.61 0.63 -3.38
C TRP A 11 -3.34 1.46 -3.45
N ILE A 12 -3.24 2.48 -2.60
CA ILE A 12 -2.04 3.30 -2.49
C ILE A 12 -1.40 2.95 -1.17
N ILE A 13 -0.22 2.32 -1.22
CA ILE A 13 0.41 1.75 -0.04
C ILE A 13 1.82 2.31 0.10
N ASP A 14 2.11 2.90 1.26
CA ASP A 14 3.43 3.36 1.62
C ASP A 14 4.38 2.17 1.80
N ILE A 15 5.66 2.36 1.53
CA ILE A 15 6.65 1.29 1.63
C ILE A 15 7.35 1.31 2.98
N ASP A 16 8.09 2.38 3.29
CA ASP A 16 8.94 2.43 4.50
C ASP A 16 8.11 2.68 5.75
N GLY A 17 8.14 1.75 6.66
CA GLY A 17 7.33 1.78 7.89
C GLY A 17 5.99 1.10 7.75
N THR A 18 5.59 0.68 6.54
CA THR A 18 4.30 0.03 6.25
C THR A 18 4.47 -1.37 5.68
N ILE A 19 5.22 -1.51 4.59
CA ILE A 19 5.57 -2.80 3.98
C ILE A 19 6.88 -3.30 4.55
N PHE A 20 7.90 -2.46 4.51
CA PHE A 20 9.24 -2.74 5.02
C PHE A 20 9.53 -1.90 6.26
N GLU A 21 10.42 -2.41 7.12
CA GLU A 21 10.91 -1.67 8.28
C GLU A 21 11.45 -0.31 7.85
N HIS A 22 11.06 0.73 8.59
CA HIS A 22 11.49 2.10 8.32
C HIS A 22 13.01 2.21 8.33
N ASN A 23 13.60 2.73 7.26
CA ASN A 23 15.05 2.87 7.08
C ASN A 23 15.84 1.55 7.17
N GLY A 24 15.17 0.41 7.10
CA GLY A 24 15.83 -0.89 7.13
C GLY A 24 16.84 -1.07 5.99
N TYR A 25 16.54 -0.53 4.81
CA TYR A 25 17.41 -0.63 3.64
C TYR A 25 18.77 0.09 3.84
N LEU A 26 18.85 1.02 4.79
CA LEU A 26 20.11 1.69 5.14
C LEU A 26 21.02 0.81 5.97
N LYS A 27 20.51 -0.27 6.55
CA LYS A 27 21.22 -1.23 7.40
C LYS A 27 21.51 -2.54 6.70
N GLY A 28 21.16 -2.67 5.43
CA GLY A 28 21.32 -3.91 4.67
C GLY A 28 20.07 -4.22 3.88
N LYS A 29 19.60 -5.48 3.93
CA LYS A 29 18.37 -5.87 3.26
C LYS A 29 17.15 -5.32 3.97
N ASP A 30 16.10 -5.05 3.21
CA ASP A 30 14.81 -4.70 3.77
C ASP A 30 14.22 -5.87 4.55
N ARG A 31 13.53 -5.53 5.64
CA ARG A 31 12.82 -6.50 6.44
C ARG A 31 11.31 -6.33 6.22
N LEU A 32 10.66 -7.39 5.74
CA LEU A 32 9.22 -7.40 5.53
C LEU A 32 8.48 -7.37 6.86
N LEU A 33 7.52 -6.47 6.99
CA LEU A 33 6.76 -6.32 8.22
C LEU A 33 5.65 -7.37 8.34
N PRO A 34 5.19 -7.64 9.58
CA PRO A 34 4.17 -8.67 9.80
C PRO A 34 2.86 -8.40 9.07
N GLY A 35 2.24 -9.44 8.57
CA GLY A 35 0.92 -9.38 7.94
C GLY A 35 0.89 -8.82 6.54
N VAL A 36 1.98 -8.23 6.05
CA VAL A 36 2.01 -7.55 4.75
C VAL A 36 1.77 -8.51 3.59
N LYS A 37 2.49 -9.62 3.56
CA LYS A 37 2.33 -10.58 2.46
C LYS A 37 0.92 -11.13 2.40
N ASN A 38 0.35 -11.49 3.56
CA ASN A 38 -1.01 -11.99 3.63
C ASN A 38 -2.02 -10.93 3.18
N PHE A 39 -1.85 -9.69 3.63
CA PHE A 39 -2.73 -8.59 3.24
C PHE A 39 -2.73 -8.38 1.73
N ILE A 40 -1.56 -8.25 1.13
CA ILE A 40 -1.43 -7.97 -0.31
C ILE A 40 -1.90 -9.16 -1.14
N SER A 41 -1.65 -10.39 -0.68
CA SER A 41 -2.11 -11.59 -1.40
C SER A 41 -3.63 -11.70 -1.51
N LYS A 42 -4.36 -11.06 -0.61
CA LYS A 42 -5.83 -11.04 -0.61
C LYS A 42 -6.43 -9.92 -1.44
N ILE A 43 -5.62 -8.99 -1.93
CA ILE A 43 -6.11 -7.94 -2.83
C ILE A 43 -6.52 -8.59 -4.15
N PRO A 44 -7.76 -8.37 -4.64
CA PRO A 44 -8.21 -8.93 -5.91
C PRO A 44 -7.26 -8.59 -7.06
N GLU A 45 -7.09 -9.53 -7.99
CA GLU A 45 -6.15 -9.35 -9.11
C GLU A 45 -6.51 -8.19 -10.04
N ASN A 46 -7.81 -7.85 -10.14
CA ASN A 46 -8.26 -6.71 -10.94
C ASN A 46 -7.93 -5.37 -10.32
N ASP A 47 -7.58 -5.35 -9.04
CA ASP A 47 -7.27 -4.11 -8.36
C ASP A 47 -5.86 -3.64 -8.72
N PHE A 48 -5.70 -2.32 -8.76
CA PHE A 48 -4.43 -1.68 -9.06
C PHE A 48 -3.69 -1.40 -7.75
N ILE A 49 -2.42 -1.78 -7.67
CA ILE A 49 -1.58 -1.51 -6.50
C ILE A 49 -0.51 -0.50 -6.87
N LEU A 50 -0.59 0.68 -6.27
CA LEU A 50 0.37 1.76 -6.39
C LEU A 50 1.14 1.86 -5.09
N LEU A 51 2.45 1.62 -5.14
CA LEU A 51 3.33 1.80 -3.99
C LEU A 51 3.96 3.20 -4.04
N ILE A 52 4.21 3.79 -2.89
CA ILE A 52 4.77 5.13 -2.80
C ILE A 52 5.88 5.15 -1.75
N THR A 53 6.98 5.82 -2.07
CA THR A 53 8.13 5.90 -1.20
C THR A 53 8.84 7.26 -1.33
N ALA A 54 9.44 7.71 -0.23
CA ALA A 54 10.34 8.85 -0.26
C ALA A 54 11.74 8.48 -0.78
N ARG A 55 12.05 7.18 -0.91
CA ARG A 55 13.33 6.75 -1.50
C ARG A 55 13.49 7.36 -2.88
N THR A 56 14.74 7.67 -3.25
CA THR A 56 15.03 8.19 -4.57
C THR A 56 15.00 7.08 -5.63
N LYS A 57 14.91 7.48 -6.88
CA LYS A 57 14.89 6.57 -8.02
C LYS A 57 16.15 5.71 -8.14
N GLU A 58 17.24 6.12 -7.52
CA GLU A 58 18.47 5.33 -7.45
C GLU A 58 18.26 3.98 -6.75
N ASN A 59 17.27 3.88 -5.87
CA ASN A 59 16.93 2.65 -5.17
C ASN A 59 15.99 1.73 -5.96
N GLU A 60 15.59 2.12 -7.17
CA GLU A 60 14.53 1.45 -7.92
C GLU A 60 14.78 -0.04 -8.16
N THR A 61 15.94 -0.38 -8.74
CA THR A 61 16.25 -1.77 -9.07
C THR A 61 16.26 -2.65 -7.83
N ARG A 62 16.95 -2.19 -6.79
CA ARG A 62 17.05 -2.92 -5.52
C ARG A 62 15.67 -3.12 -4.89
N LEU A 63 14.87 -2.07 -4.82
CA LEU A 63 13.55 -2.14 -4.21
C LEU A 63 12.62 -3.09 -4.96
N LYS A 64 12.59 -3.00 -6.27
CA LYS A 64 11.77 -3.89 -7.10
C LYS A 64 12.19 -5.35 -6.94
N ASP A 65 13.49 -5.62 -6.92
CA ASP A 65 14.00 -6.97 -6.73
C ASP A 65 13.60 -7.53 -5.37
N GLU A 66 13.73 -6.74 -4.31
CA GLU A 66 13.32 -7.18 -2.96
C GLU A 66 11.82 -7.41 -2.85
N LEU A 67 11.01 -6.55 -3.43
CA LEU A 67 9.55 -6.74 -3.46
C LEU A 67 9.18 -8.05 -4.16
N ARG A 68 9.80 -8.34 -5.30
CA ARG A 68 9.57 -9.58 -6.04
C ARG A 68 10.03 -10.79 -5.25
N GLU A 69 11.19 -10.70 -4.61
CA GLU A 69 11.75 -11.77 -3.79
C GLU A 69 10.80 -12.13 -2.63
N PHE A 70 10.16 -11.14 -2.00
CA PHE A 70 9.17 -11.36 -0.96
C PHE A 70 7.80 -11.76 -1.50
N GLY A 71 7.60 -11.77 -2.81
CA GLY A 71 6.32 -12.10 -3.42
C GLY A 71 5.27 -11.00 -3.28
N ILE A 72 5.69 -9.77 -3.16
CA ILE A 72 4.80 -8.59 -3.07
C ILE A 72 4.53 -8.08 -4.48
N ARG A 73 3.29 -8.23 -4.94
CA ARG A 73 2.94 -7.70 -6.26
C ARG A 73 2.61 -6.22 -6.20
N PHE A 74 2.88 -5.54 -7.29
CA PHE A 74 2.55 -4.14 -7.47
C PHE A 74 2.41 -3.83 -8.95
N ASN A 75 1.67 -2.78 -9.27
CA ASN A 75 1.54 -2.31 -10.64
C ASN A 75 2.49 -1.16 -10.93
N GLN A 76 2.68 -0.26 -9.97
CA GLN A 76 3.54 0.91 -10.14
C GLN A 76 4.11 1.36 -8.80
N ILE A 77 5.26 2.03 -8.86
CA ILE A 77 5.90 2.65 -7.68
C ILE A 77 6.18 4.11 -8.00
N ILE A 78 5.85 5.00 -7.07
CA ILE A 78 6.24 6.42 -7.12
C ILE A 78 7.44 6.59 -6.19
N PHE A 79 8.55 7.06 -6.73
CA PHE A 79 9.79 7.36 -6.00
C PHE A 79 9.88 8.86 -5.70
N GLY A 80 10.62 9.21 -4.66
CA GLY A 80 10.90 10.60 -4.32
C GLY A 80 9.69 11.37 -3.84
N ALA A 81 8.69 10.72 -3.31
CA ALA A 81 7.54 11.41 -2.74
C ALA A 81 7.95 12.19 -1.50
N PRO A 82 7.46 13.43 -1.32
CA PRO A 82 7.74 14.18 -0.09
C PRO A 82 7.30 13.43 1.16
N VAL A 83 7.94 13.76 2.30
CA VAL A 83 7.74 13.01 3.56
C VAL A 83 6.55 13.50 4.39
N GLY A 84 5.88 14.56 3.99
CA GLY A 84 4.69 15.05 4.69
C GLY A 84 3.46 14.20 4.43
N GLU A 85 2.32 14.74 4.79
CA GLU A 85 1.04 14.06 4.59
C GLU A 85 0.80 13.76 3.12
N ARG A 86 0.09 12.67 2.85
CA ARG A 86 -0.38 12.31 1.52
C ARG A 86 -1.88 12.52 1.48
N ILE A 87 -2.31 13.37 0.57
CA ILE A 87 -3.69 13.84 0.54
C ILE A 87 -4.34 13.31 -0.74
N LEU A 88 -5.44 12.58 -0.58
CA LEU A 88 -6.22 12.07 -1.70
C LEU A 88 -7.51 12.88 -1.81
N ILE A 89 -7.75 13.42 -3.00
CA ILE A 89 -8.98 14.16 -3.30
C ILE A 89 -9.65 13.43 -4.46
N ASN A 90 -10.86 12.93 -4.21
CA ASN A 90 -11.57 12.13 -5.19
C ASN A 90 -13.07 12.40 -5.10
N ASP A 91 -13.77 12.34 -6.21
CA ASP A 91 -15.21 12.57 -6.23
C ASP A 91 -15.97 11.40 -5.61
N GLU A 92 -17.05 11.72 -4.90
CA GLU A 92 -18.00 10.71 -4.47
C GLU A 92 -18.81 10.20 -5.67
N LYS A 93 -19.25 8.96 -5.61
CA LYS A 93 -20.16 8.46 -6.63
C LYS A 93 -21.57 9.03 -6.44
N PRO A 94 -22.34 9.24 -7.53
CA PRO A 94 -23.72 9.72 -7.42
C PRO A 94 -24.61 8.84 -6.51
N SER A 95 -24.24 7.59 -6.31
CA SER A 95 -24.92 6.68 -5.38
C SER A 95 -24.67 6.98 -3.91
N GLY A 96 -23.72 7.88 -3.59
CA GLY A 96 -23.31 8.20 -2.24
C GLY A 96 -22.08 7.42 -1.75
N LEU A 97 -21.48 6.56 -2.59
CA LEU A 97 -20.28 5.84 -2.21
C LEU A 97 -19.10 6.82 -2.06
N SER A 98 -18.50 6.85 -0.86
CA SER A 98 -17.25 7.58 -0.62
C SER A 98 -16.10 6.82 -1.26
N THR A 99 -15.38 7.48 -2.16
CA THR A 99 -14.33 6.87 -2.96
C THR A 99 -12.92 7.23 -2.50
N ALA A 100 -12.79 8.03 -1.44
CA ALA A 100 -11.51 8.36 -0.83
C ALA A 100 -11.49 7.80 0.59
N ILE A 101 -10.53 6.91 0.85
CA ILE A 101 -10.36 6.28 2.16
C ILE A 101 -8.89 6.38 2.54
N ALA A 102 -8.61 6.77 3.79
CA ALA A 102 -7.26 6.81 4.32
C ALA A 102 -7.18 6.01 5.62
N VAL A 103 -6.14 5.21 5.76
CA VAL A 103 -5.87 4.40 6.95
C VAL A 103 -4.48 4.74 7.46
N ASN A 104 -4.38 5.19 8.70
CA ASN A 104 -3.11 5.44 9.37
C ASN A 104 -2.73 4.20 10.18
N VAL A 105 -1.55 3.64 9.88
CA VAL A 105 -1.01 2.50 10.63
C VAL A 105 0.20 2.96 11.44
N LYS A 106 0.46 2.28 12.55
CA LYS A 106 1.66 2.58 13.31
C LYS A 106 2.91 2.16 12.54
N ARG A 107 3.94 2.99 12.57
CA ARG A 107 5.23 2.68 11.93
C ARG A 107 5.74 1.33 12.40
N ASP A 108 6.16 0.51 11.45
CA ASP A 108 6.78 -0.80 11.68
C ASP A 108 5.88 -1.85 12.32
N SER A 109 4.58 -1.59 12.45
CA SER A 109 3.65 -2.59 13.00
C SER A 109 3.14 -3.59 11.97
N GLY A 110 3.35 -3.32 10.69
CA GLY A 110 2.83 -4.15 9.62
C GLY A 110 1.39 -3.85 9.26
N LEU A 111 0.77 -4.75 8.51
CA LEU A 111 -0.62 -4.60 8.06
C LEU A 111 -1.51 -5.64 8.71
N ASN A 112 -2.42 -5.16 9.54
CA ASN A 112 -3.43 -5.97 10.20
C ASN A 112 -4.77 -5.25 10.11
N ILE A 113 -5.25 -5.05 8.89
CA ILE A 113 -6.48 -4.33 8.59
C ILE A 113 -7.53 -5.33 8.17
N GLU A 114 -8.64 -5.37 8.89
CA GLU A 114 -9.77 -6.22 8.56
C GLU A 114 -10.64 -5.53 7.50
N ILE A 115 -10.96 -6.26 6.43
CA ILE A 115 -11.74 -5.75 5.30
C ILE A 115 -12.95 -6.63 5.09
N ASN A 116 -14.14 -6.00 4.99
CA ASN A 116 -15.36 -6.65 4.57
C ASN A 116 -15.84 -6.00 3.28
N TYR A 117 -16.25 -6.83 2.33
CA TYR A 117 -16.83 -6.37 1.07
C TYR A 117 -18.36 -6.44 1.17
N SER A 118 -19.01 -5.37 0.73
CA SER A 118 -20.46 -5.26 0.82
C SER A 118 -21.11 -5.11 -0.56
N ASP A 119 -22.15 -5.89 -0.83
CA ASP A 119 -22.96 -5.73 -2.03
C ASP A 119 -23.86 -4.50 -1.96
N ALA A 120 -24.05 -3.92 -0.77
CA ALA A 120 -24.90 -2.75 -0.57
C ALA A 120 -24.23 -1.43 -0.96
N LEU A 121 -22.95 -1.44 -1.26
CA LEU A 121 -22.18 -0.23 -1.59
C LEU A 121 -21.95 -0.04 -3.08
#